data_59b9803fb75de09d029777ca6bffb50b
#
_entry.id   59b9803fb75de09d029777ca6bffb50b
#
_cell.length_a   1.000
_cell.length_b   1.000
_cell.length_c   1.000
_cell.angle_alpha   90.00
_cell.angle_beta   90.00
_cell.angle_gamma   90.00
#
_symmetry.space_group_name_H-M   'P 1'
#
loop_
_entity.id
_entity.type
_entity.pdbx_description
1 polymer ?
#
loop_
_entity_poly.entity_id
_entity_poly.type
_entity_poly.pdbx_seq_one_letter_code
_entity_poly.pdbx_strand_id
1 'polypeptide(L)'
;YLWDLSNVPDFRLIEREAWNSGYKRVNEDLARAALEAIEGTDEPLVMVHDYHLYTAPAMIRRERPDVFLHHFVHIPWTQSDSWRVLPNDIRRTIYEGLLANDIIGFHTRSYRRNFLQCCRDLMDLEVDEEAGVVRFDGRDVWVRSYPLPISAETFQRTAQRPAVHQYEREI
;
A
#
# COMPACT_ATOMS: atom_id res chain seq x y z
N TYR A 1 7.36 10.08 -6.31
CA TYR A 1 7.38 10.34 -4.85
C TYR A 1 7.06 9.08 -4.04
N LEU A 2 5.90 8.46 -4.21
CA LEU A 2 5.50 7.30 -3.41
C LEU A 2 6.41 6.07 -3.64
N TRP A 3 7.03 5.97 -4.82
CA TRP A 3 8.00 4.93 -5.13
C TRP A 3 9.37 5.19 -4.51
N ASP A 4 9.85 6.43 -4.57
CA ASP A 4 11.22 6.79 -4.21
C ASP A 4 11.27 7.96 -3.21
N LEU A 5 10.67 7.73 -2.05
CA LEU A 5 10.64 8.72 -0.96
C LEU A 5 12.02 9.02 -0.39
N SER A 6 13.01 8.14 -0.58
CA SER A 6 14.36 8.33 -0.07
C SER A 6 15.17 9.37 -0.85
N ASN A 7 14.78 9.63 -2.10
CA ASN A 7 15.50 10.52 -3.02
C ASN A 7 14.78 11.85 -3.30
N VAL A 8 13.66 12.12 -2.64
CA VAL A 8 12.89 13.32 -2.88
C VAL A 8 13.31 14.42 -1.91
N PRO A 9 13.97 15.47 -2.38
CA PRO A 9 14.39 16.58 -1.54
C PRO A 9 13.27 17.60 -1.25
N ASP A 10 12.24 17.69 -2.13
CA ASP A 10 11.25 18.76 -2.08
C ASP A 10 9.92 18.36 -2.74
N PHE A 11 8.80 18.91 -2.25
CA PHE A 11 7.47 18.72 -2.80
C PHE A 11 6.96 20.03 -3.44
N ARG A 12 6.97 20.09 -4.77
CA ARG A 12 6.67 21.30 -5.55
C ARG A 12 5.18 21.45 -5.87
N LEU A 13 4.81 22.62 -6.39
CA LEU A 13 3.43 22.93 -6.79
C LEU A 13 2.87 21.96 -7.84
N ILE A 14 3.72 21.53 -8.78
CA ILE A 14 3.31 20.57 -9.82
C ILE A 14 2.92 19.21 -9.24
N GLU A 15 3.62 18.76 -8.19
CA GLU A 15 3.27 17.51 -7.51
C GLU A 15 1.96 17.64 -6.74
N ARG A 16 1.67 18.82 -6.17
CA ARG A 16 0.39 19.09 -5.51
C ARG A 16 -0.77 19.13 -6.51
N GLU A 17 -0.58 19.68 -7.70
CA GLU A 17 -1.56 19.63 -8.75
C GLU A 17 -1.81 18.20 -9.24
N ALA A 18 -0.74 17.44 -9.50
CA ALA A 18 -0.83 16.02 -9.85
C ALA A 18 -1.51 15.17 -8.75
N TRP A 19 -1.30 15.51 -7.49
CA TRP A 19 -2.00 14.89 -6.37
C TRP A 19 -3.50 15.17 -6.40
N ASN A 20 -3.90 16.44 -6.54
CA ASN A 20 -5.31 16.84 -6.44
C ASN A 20 -6.13 16.45 -7.66
N SER A 21 -5.64 16.75 -8.87
CA SER A 21 -6.37 16.55 -10.13
C SER A 21 -6.08 15.22 -10.82
N GLY A 22 -4.98 14.55 -10.44
CA GLY A 22 -4.58 13.23 -10.96
C GLY A 22 -4.86 12.12 -9.96
N TYR A 23 -3.98 11.97 -8.98
CA TYR A 23 -4.00 10.82 -8.08
C TYR A 23 -5.35 10.63 -7.35
N LYS A 24 -5.85 11.68 -6.70
CA LYS A 24 -7.13 11.61 -5.98
C LYS A 24 -8.29 11.31 -6.93
N ARG A 25 -8.31 11.94 -8.10
CA ARG A 25 -9.37 11.73 -9.09
C ARG A 25 -9.41 10.29 -9.58
N VAL A 26 -8.27 9.70 -9.91
CA VAL A 26 -8.18 8.28 -10.33
C VAL A 26 -8.67 7.36 -9.21
N ASN A 27 -8.28 7.63 -7.96
CA ASN A 27 -8.76 6.87 -6.81
C ASN A 27 -10.28 6.97 -6.62
N GLU A 28 -10.86 8.16 -6.81
CA GLU A 28 -12.32 8.38 -6.78
C GLU A 28 -13.05 7.58 -7.86
N ASP A 29 -12.55 7.62 -9.08
CA ASP A 29 -13.19 6.93 -10.21
C ASP A 29 -13.11 5.40 -10.04
N LEU A 30 -11.97 4.87 -9.57
CA LEU A 30 -11.80 3.44 -9.30
C LEU A 30 -12.58 2.97 -8.06
N ALA A 31 -12.67 3.80 -7.01
CA ALA A 31 -13.52 3.50 -5.86
C ALA A 31 -14.99 3.41 -6.26
N ARG A 32 -15.46 4.33 -7.14
CA ARG A 32 -16.83 4.29 -7.68
C ARG A 32 -17.07 3.02 -8.49
N ALA A 33 -16.16 2.66 -9.39
CA ALA A 33 -16.26 1.44 -10.18
C ALA A 33 -16.28 0.18 -9.29
N ALA A 34 -15.49 0.15 -8.21
CA ALA A 34 -15.52 -0.94 -7.24
C ALA A 34 -16.87 -1.02 -6.50
N LEU A 35 -17.42 0.12 -6.09
CA LEU A 35 -18.75 0.19 -5.44
C LEU A 35 -19.86 -0.31 -6.38
N GLU A 36 -19.83 0.08 -7.66
CA GLU A 36 -20.75 -0.43 -8.67
C GLU A 36 -20.62 -1.95 -8.86
N ALA A 37 -19.38 -2.47 -8.86
CA ALA A 37 -19.12 -3.90 -9.04
C ALA A 37 -19.60 -4.77 -7.86
N ILE A 38 -19.68 -4.20 -6.67
CA ILE A 38 -20.16 -4.92 -5.46
C ILE A 38 -21.61 -4.58 -5.09
N GLU A 39 -22.31 -3.83 -5.96
CA GLU A 39 -23.71 -3.51 -5.72
C GLU A 39 -24.57 -4.78 -5.58
N GLY A 40 -25.41 -4.83 -4.57
CA GLY A 40 -26.26 -6.01 -4.28
C GLY A 40 -25.53 -7.25 -3.78
N THR A 41 -24.20 -7.17 -3.55
CA THR A 41 -23.44 -8.28 -2.95
C THR A 41 -23.47 -8.18 -1.43
N ASP A 42 -23.84 -9.25 -0.75
CA ASP A 42 -23.74 -9.35 0.71
C ASP A 42 -22.30 -9.65 1.12
N GLU A 43 -21.78 -8.95 2.14
CA GLU A 43 -20.42 -9.11 2.70
C GLU A 43 -19.33 -9.14 1.60
N PRO A 44 -19.26 -8.12 0.73
CA PRO A 44 -18.31 -8.14 -0.38
C PRO A 44 -16.87 -8.06 0.12
N LEU A 45 -15.96 -8.76 -0.58
CA LEU A 45 -14.53 -8.69 -0.37
C LEU A 45 -13.89 -7.92 -1.52
N VAL A 46 -13.16 -6.83 -1.20
CA VAL A 46 -12.42 -6.03 -2.17
C VAL A 46 -10.94 -6.06 -1.86
N MET A 47 -10.14 -6.52 -2.82
CA MET A 47 -8.68 -6.51 -2.73
C MET A 47 -8.12 -5.37 -3.55
N VAL A 48 -7.35 -4.52 -2.89
CA VAL A 48 -6.67 -3.38 -3.49
C VAL A 48 -5.16 -3.63 -3.49
N HIS A 49 -4.49 -3.22 -4.56
CA HIS A 49 -3.07 -3.45 -4.71
C HIS A 49 -2.29 -2.15 -4.91
N ASP A 50 -1.20 -2.05 -4.16
CA ASP A 50 -0.09 -1.14 -4.31
C ASP A 50 -0.40 0.36 -4.16
N TYR A 51 0.63 1.19 -4.34
CA TYR A 51 0.64 2.64 -4.07
C TYR A 51 -0.29 3.47 -4.96
N HIS A 52 -0.78 2.91 -6.04
CA HIS A 52 -1.67 3.59 -6.97
C HIS A 52 -3.03 3.96 -6.35
N LEU A 53 -3.48 3.21 -5.35
CA LEU A 53 -4.85 3.27 -4.83
C LEU A 53 -4.94 3.48 -3.31
N TYR A 54 -3.96 4.14 -2.69
CA TYR A 54 -3.94 4.29 -1.24
C TYR A 54 -5.16 5.03 -0.66
N THR A 55 -5.82 5.90 -1.43
CA THR A 55 -6.97 6.67 -0.93
C THR A 55 -8.33 6.07 -1.28
N ALA A 56 -8.39 5.15 -2.24
CA ALA A 56 -9.64 4.50 -2.66
C ALA A 56 -10.35 3.74 -1.53
N PRO A 57 -9.66 2.99 -0.63
CA PRO A 57 -10.32 2.24 0.43
C PRO A 57 -11.17 3.10 1.38
N ALA A 58 -10.73 4.33 1.71
CA ALA A 58 -11.53 5.22 2.57
C ALA A 58 -12.86 5.62 1.92
N MET A 59 -12.86 5.79 0.61
CA MET A 59 -14.08 6.12 -0.15
C MET A 59 -15.04 4.93 -0.18
N ILE A 60 -14.52 3.72 -0.42
CA ILE A 60 -15.30 2.48 -0.42
C ILE A 60 -15.90 2.22 0.97
N ARG A 61 -15.08 2.31 2.04
CA ARG A 61 -15.52 2.08 3.41
C ARG A 61 -16.63 3.02 3.85
N ARG A 62 -16.58 4.28 3.43
CA ARG A 62 -17.59 5.28 3.78
C ARG A 62 -18.97 4.93 3.20
N GLU A 63 -19.02 4.45 1.96
CA GLU A 63 -20.27 4.08 1.27
C GLU A 63 -20.75 2.67 1.61
N ARG A 64 -19.82 1.75 1.91
CA ARG A 64 -20.08 0.34 2.26
C ARG A 64 -19.29 -0.02 3.53
N PRO A 65 -19.83 0.29 4.72
CA PRO A 65 -19.18 -0.05 5.98
C PRO A 65 -19.00 -1.55 6.24
N ASP A 66 -19.81 -2.38 5.60
CA ASP A 66 -19.84 -3.85 5.68
C ASP A 66 -18.78 -4.55 4.82
N VAL A 67 -18.16 -3.83 3.87
CA VAL A 67 -17.17 -4.41 2.95
C VAL A 67 -15.93 -4.91 3.70
N PHE A 68 -15.42 -6.09 3.33
CA PHE A 68 -14.10 -6.52 3.77
C PHE A 68 -13.04 -5.98 2.80
N LEU A 69 -12.14 -5.14 3.29
CA LEU A 69 -11.09 -4.50 2.51
C LEU A 69 -9.72 -5.06 2.86
N HIS A 70 -9.00 -5.52 1.84
CA HIS A 70 -7.60 -5.93 1.97
C HIS A 70 -6.74 -5.14 1.00
N HIS A 71 -5.75 -4.41 1.52
CA HIS A 71 -4.77 -3.70 0.70
C HIS A 71 -3.41 -4.36 0.78
N PHE A 72 -2.85 -4.78 -0.36
CA PHE A 72 -1.49 -5.33 -0.42
C PHE A 72 -0.53 -4.32 -1.03
N VAL A 73 0.49 -3.93 -0.27
CA VAL A 73 1.53 -2.99 -0.69
C VAL A 73 2.75 -3.76 -1.19
N HIS A 74 3.05 -3.63 -2.48
CA HIS A 74 4.14 -4.37 -3.13
C HIS A 74 5.49 -3.67 -3.02
N ILE A 75 5.49 -2.33 -2.99
CA ILE A 75 6.73 -1.56 -2.85
C ILE A 75 7.26 -1.57 -1.41
N PRO A 76 8.57 -1.34 -1.20
CA PRO A 76 9.13 -1.18 0.12
C PRO A 76 8.46 -0.06 0.92
N TRP A 77 8.03 -0.35 2.16
CA TRP A 77 7.59 0.69 3.07
C TRP A 77 8.78 1.22 3.86
N THR A 78 9.08 2.51 3.68
CA THR A 78 10.21 3.19 4.30
C THR A 78 9.92 3.61 5.74
N GLN A 79 10.96 4.04 6.45
CA GLN A 79 10.85 4.56 7.82
C GLN A 79 10.15 5.93 7.85
N SER A 80 9.72 6.35 9.04
CA SER A 80 8.94 7.57 9.27
C SER A 80 9.61 8.84 8.74
N ASP A 81 10.94 8.93 8.81
CA ASP A 81 11.67 10.11 8.34
C ASP A 81 11.50 10.35 6.84
N SER A 82 11.50 9.29 6.03
CA SER A 82 11.27 9.41 4.59
C SER A 82 9.88 9.96 4.26
N TRP A 83 8.88 9.66 5.07
CA TRP A 83 7.52 10.15 4.89
C TRP A 83 7.33 11.61 5.29
N ARG A 84 8.25 12.17 6.09
CA ARG A 84 8.19 13.59 6.50
C ARG A 84 8.42 14.58 5.36
N VAL A 85 8.96 14.12 4.22
CA VAL A 85 9.11 14.95 3.00
C VAL A 85 7.77 15.31 2.37
N LEU A 86 6.74 14.51 2.58
CA LEU A 86 5.40 14.81 2.09
C LEU A 86 4.70 15.83 2.99
N PRO A 87 3.92 16.76 2.40
CA PRO A 87 3.03 17.65 3.15
C PRO A 87 2.12 16.85 4.08
N ASN A 88 1.86 17.39 5.27
CA ASN A 88 1.13 16.69 6.32
C ASN A 88 -0.28 16.27 5.87
N ASP A 89 -0.98 17.11 5.13
CA ASP A 89 -2.32 16.84 4.59
C ASP A 89 -2.33 15.67 3.61
N ILE A 90 -1.34 15.59 2.72
CA ILE A 90 -1.20 14.49 1.76
C ILE A 90 -0.86 13.19 2.49
N ARG A 91 0.13 13.24 3.37
CA ARG A 91 0.56 12.09 4.16
C ARG A 91 -0.60 11.53 4.98
N ARG A 92 -1.33 12.40 5.69
CA ARG A 92 -2.49 12.02 6.47
C ARG A 92 -3.57 11.35 5.63
N THR A 93 -3.89 11.91 4.47
CA THR A 93 -4.88 11.32 3.53
C THR A 93 -4.47 9.92 3.06
N ILE A 94 -3.17 9.68 2.81
CA ILE A 94 -2.65 8.35 2.43
C ILE A 94 -2.86 7.35 3.58
N TYR A 95 -2.46 7.71 4.81
CA TYR A 95 -2.60 6.81 5.96
C TYR A 95 -4.06 6.54 6.31
N GLU A 96 -4.92 7.55 6.30
CA GLU A 96 -6.37 7.39 6.51
C GLU A 96 -6.99 6.47 5.46
N GLY A 97 -6.55 6.58 4.20
CA GLY A 97 -6.98 5.69 3.13
C GLY A 97 -6.55 4.24 3.35
N LEU A 98 -5.30 4.01 3.72
CA LEU A 98 -4.80 2.68 4.04
C LEU A 98 -5.47 2.09 5.29
N LEU A 99 -5.64 2.88 6.34
CA LEU A 99 -6.25 2.45 7.60
C LEU A 99 -7.77 2.23 7.51
N ALA A 100 -8.39 2.57 6.38
CA ALA A 100 -9.77 2.18 6.09
C ALA A 100 -9.92 0.69 5.75
N ASN A 101 -8.82 -0.02 5.49
CA ASN A 101 -8.83 -1.47 5.26
C ASN A 101 -9.00 -2.25 6.57
N ASP A 102 -9.42 -3.51 6.46
CA ASP A 102 -9.41 -4.48 7.56
C ASP A 102 -8.03 -5.13 7.67
N ILE A 103 -7.39 -5.40 6.52
CA ILE A 103 -6.02 -5.94 6.46
C ILE A 103 -5.15 -5.10 5.53
N ILE A 104 -3.93 -4.81 5.98
CA ILE A 104 -2.86 -4.26 5.15
C ILE A 104 -1.72 -5.28 5.09
N GLY A 105 -1.40 -5.75 3.89
CA GLY A 105 -0.37 -6.75 3.64
C GLY A 105 0.93 -6.16 3.08
N PHE A 106 2.06 -6.70 3.50
CA PHE A 106 3.40 -6.37 3.01
C PHE A 106 4.18 -7.63 2.68
N HIS A 107 5.20 -7.52 1.82
CA HIS A 107 6.08 -8.67 1.50
C HIS A 107 6.97 -9.10 2.66
N THR A 108 7.42 -8.17 3.49
CA THR A 108 8.42 -8.46 4.52
C THR A 108 8.00 -7.99 5.92
N ARG A 109 8.57 -8.65 6.94
CA ARG A 109 8.40 -8.22 8.34
C ARG A 109 8.95 -6.82 8.58
N SER A 110 10.01 -6.42 7.85
CA SER A 110 10.59 -5.08 7.97
C SER A 110 9.62 -4.00 7.46
N TYR A 111 8.93 -4.21 6.33
CA TYR A 111 7.96 -3.26 5.81
C TYR A 111 6.73 -3.16 6.71
N ARG A 112 6.22 -4.30 7.21
CA ARG A 112 5.17 -4.31 8.23
C ARG A 112 5.57 -3.47 9.45
N ARG A 113 6.76 -3.70 10.03
CA ARG A 113 7.26 -2.95 11.19
C ARG A 113 7.39 -1.47 10.91
N ASN A 114 7.94 -1.10 9.75
CA ASN A 114 8.07 0.30 9.35
C ASN A 114 6.70 0.99 9.24
N PHE A 115 5.68 0.31 8.69
CA PHE A 115 4.32 0.85 8.62
C PHE A 115 3.73 1.09 10.02
N LEU A 116 3.84 0.11 10.91
CA LEU A 116 3.37 0.23 12.30
C LEU A 116 4.06 1.40 13.03
N GLN A 117 5.38 1.50 12.87
CA GLN A 117 6.15 2.62 13.42
C GLN A 117 5.69 3.97 12.84
N CYS A 118 5.46 4.05 11.52
CA CYS A 118 4.94 5.26 10.89
C CYS A 118 3.55 5.65 11.43
N CYS A 119 2.66 4.69 11.67
CA CYS A 119 1.34 4.97 12.26
C CYS A 119 1.48 5.62 13.65
N ARG A 120 2.42 5.16 14.48
CA ARG A 120 2.71 5.76 15.78
C ARG A 120 3.36 7.14 15.64
N ASP A 121 4.45 7.24 14.87
CA ASP A 121 5.32 8.43 14.82
C ASP A 121 4.71 9.61 14.04
N LEU A 122 3.86 9.33 13.05
CA LEU A 122 3.35 10.33 12.11
C LEU A 122 1.86 10.62 12.26
N MET A 123 1.11 9.66 12.83
CA MET A 123 -0.34 9.74 12.96
C MET A 123 -0.81 9.75 14.43
N ASP A 124 0.12 9.54 15.38
CA ASP A 124 -0.15 9.47 16.82
C ASP A 124 -1.23 8.43 17.18
N LEU A 125 -1.14 7.25 16.54
CA LEU A 125 -2.09 6.17 16.71
C LEU A 125 -1.62 5.12 17.71
N GLU A 126 -2.57 4.48 18.38
CA GLU A 126 -2.33 3.31 19.22
C GLU A 126 -1.97 2.11 18.34
N VAL A 127 -0.80 1.50 18.61
CA VAL A 127 -0.25 0.40 17.81
C VAL A 127 0.18 -0.73 18.73
N ASP A 128 -0.38 -1.91 18.50
CA ASP A 128 0.14 -3.18 19.04
C ASP A 128 1.12 -3.80 18.02
N GLU A 129 2.41 -3.65 18.28
CA GLU A 129 3.44 -4.17 17.37
C GLU A 129 3.50 -5.68 17.34
N GLU A 130 3.26 -6.35 18.48
CA GLU A 130 3.31 -7.81 18.59
C GLU A 130 2.15 -8.44 17.83
N ALA A 131 0.92 -8.04 18.13
CA ALA A 131 -0.26 -8.46 17.39
C ALA A 131 -0.29 -7.93 15.96
N GLY A 132 0.40 -6.82 15.67
CA GLY A 132 0.37 -6.13 14.37
C GLY A 132 -0.99 -5.53 14.09
N VAL A 133 -1.45 -4.72 15.03
CA VAL A 133 -2.76 -4.07 14.96
C VAL A 133 -2.57 -2.57 15.16
N VAL A 134 -3.28 -1.79 14.35
CA VAL A 134 -3.42 -0.34 14.53
C VAL A 134 -4.87 -0.05 14.88
N ARG A 135 -5.11 0.70 15.95
CA ARG A 135 -6.45 1.19 16.30
C ARG A 135 -6.74 2.48 15.54
N PHE A 136 -7.75 2.44 14.69
CA PHE A 136 -8.12 3.58 13.88
C PHE A 136 -9.65 3.66 13.72
N ASP A 137 -10.21 4.82 14.04
CA ASP A 137 -11.65 5.09 13.90
C ASP A 137 -12.55 4.02 14.55
N GLY A 138 -12.18 3.59 15.78
CA GLY A 138 -12.90 2.56 16.54
C GLY A 138 -12.75 1.13 16.00
N ARG A 139 -11.89 0.89 15.03
CA ARG A 139 -11.64 -0.42 14.41
C ARG A 139 -10.21 -0.89 14.64
N ASP A 140 -10.02 -2.19 14.62
CA ASP A 140 -8.72 -2.84 14.58
C ASP A 140 -8.32 -3.07 13.13
N VAL A 141 -7.23 -2.45 12.69
CA VAL A 141 -6.64 -2.65 11.36
C VAL A 141 -5.46 -3.61 11.49
N TRP A 142 -5.57 -4.76 10.83
CA TRP A 142 -4.56 -5.81 10.88
C TRP A 142 -3.45 -5.55 9.88
N VAL A 143 -2.22 -5.44 10.36
CA VAL A 143 -1.02 -5.27 9.52
C VAL A 143 -0.25 -6.58 9.48
N ARG A 144 -0.06 -7.14 8.30
CA ARG A 144 0.48 -8.49 8.09
C ARG A 144 1.66 -8.50 7.13
N SER A 145 2.49 -9.53 7.24
CA SER A 145 3.52 -9.82 6.25
C SER A 145 3.23 -11.16 5.58
N TYR A 146 3.17 -11.13 4.26
CA TYR A 146 2.94 -12.30 3.41
C TYR A 146 4.13 -12.42 2.44
N PRO A 147 5.23 -13.09 2.86
CA PRO A 147 6.41 -13.21 2.03
C PRO A 147 6.09 -14.04 0.80
N LEU A 148 6.42 -13.49 -0.37
CA LEU A 148 6.35 -14.20 -1.65
C LEU A 148 7.74 -14.81 -1.94
N PRO A 149 7.92 -16.11 -1.77
CA PRO A 149 9.21 -16.74 -1.99
C PRO A 149 9.50 -16.91 -3.48
N ILE A 150 10.79 -16.91 -3.82
CA ILE A 150 11.29 -17.37 -5.11
C ILE A 150 11.94 -18.74 -4.95
N SER A 151 11.80 -19.60 -5.94
CA SER A 151 12.51 -20.88 -5.96
C SER A 151 13.92 -20.69 -6.53
N ALA A 152 14.91 -20.55 -5.64
CA ALA A 152 16.32 -20.45 -6.04
C ALA A 152 16.76 -21.63 -6.93
N GLU A 153 16.28 -22.85 -6.61
CA GLU A 153 16.56 -24.05 -7.40
C GLU A 153 16.03 -23.93 -8.84
N THR A 154 14.83 -23.38 -9.02
CA THR A 154 14.26 -23.18 -10.36
C THR A 154 15.08 -22.17 -11.16
N PHE A 155 15.53 -21.09 -10.53
CA PHE A 155 16.41 -20.11 -11.17
C PHE A 155 17.75 -20.71 -11.55
N GLN A 156 18.39 -21.46 -10.65
CA GLN A 156 19.66 -22.16 -10.92
C GLN A 156 19.53 -23.15 -12.07
N ARG A 157 18.49 -23.98 -12.09
CA ARG A 157 18.23 -24.91 -13.21
C ARG A 157 17.98 -24.17 -14.53
N THR A 158 17.29 -23.05 -14.49
CA THR A 158 17.03 -22.24 -15.68
C THR A 158 18.32 -21.61 -16.21
N ALA A 159 19.17 -21.08 -15.34
CA ALA A 159 20.46 -20.50 -15.68
C ALA A 159 21.41 -21.52 -16.39
N GLN A 160 21.29 -22.79 -16.04
CA GLN A 160 22.12 -23.87 -16.65
C GLN A 160 21.59 -24.34 -18.01
N ARG A 161 20.48 -23.82 -18.53
CA ARG A 161 19.95 -24.24 -19.83
C ARG A 161 20.87 -23.77 -20.98
N PRO A 162 21.10 -24.62 -22.02
CA PRO A 162 21.93 -24.25 -23.18
C PRO A 162 21.49 -22.95 -23.86
N ALA A 163 20.17 -22.68 -23.91
CA ALA A 163 19.63 -21.46 -24.47
C ALA A 163 20.08 -20.21 -23.71
N VAL A 164 20.18 -20.27 -22.38
CA VAL A 164 20.66 -19.14 -21.56
C VAL A 164 22.13 -18.84 -21.88
N HIS A 165 22.97 -19.87 -21.93
CA HIS A 165 24.38 -19.73 -22.32
C HIS A 165 24.58 -19.23 -23.75
N GLN A 166 23.62 -19.49 -24.65
CA GLN A 166 23.63 -18.91 -25.99
C GLN A 166 23.37 -17.41 -25.92
N TYR A 167 22.32 -16.96 -25.22
CA TYR A 167 22.01 -15.54 -25.06
C TYR A 167 23.09 -14.76 -24.32
N GLU A 168 23.72 -15.34 -23.29
CA GLU A 168 24.88 -14.72 -22.61
C GLU A 168 26.06 -14.39 -23.54
N ARG A 169 26.21 -15.14 -24.63
CA ARG A 169 27.29 -14.90 -25.64
C ARG A 169 26.89 -13.85 -26.68
N GLU A 170 25.61 -13.51 -26.78
CA GLU A 170 25.06 -12.53 -27.74
C GLU A 170 25.00 -11.12 -27.16
N ILE A 171 25.15 -10.97 -25.82
CA ILE A 171 25.17 -9.70 -25.09
C ILE A 171 26.61 -9.25 -24.84
#